data_cc640b3ef94f4be78e516ce929a00fc8
#
_entry.id   cc640b3ef94f4be78e516ce929a00fc8
#
_cell.length_a   1.000
_cell.length_b   1.000
_cell.length_c   1.000
_cell.angle_alpha   90.00
_cell.angle_beta   90.00
_cell.angle_gamma   90.00
#
_symmetry.space_group_name_H-M   'P 1'
#
loop_
_entity.id
_entity.type
_entity.pdbx_description
1 polymer ?
#
loop_
_entity_poly.entity_id
_entity_poly.type
_entity_poly.pdbx_seq_one_letter_code
_entity_poly.pdbx_strand_id
1 'polypeptide(L)'
;MPSSKKANLNYNLDSYGLLTMDKLSKWVKIVGILNIISGGLYCLTIFIFAVPTVVMGIITIVMGTKLTVAANHLEFALQNKDAESFTIAIDQLRQYFLINGILLIITVALIGLGIILLISFAGFFMDLINQSGFDYSTISSKTFLK
;
A
#
# COMPACT_ATOMS: atom_id res chain seq x y z
N MET A 1 -16.91 -39.22 0.97
CA MET A 1 -16.04 -38.31 0.18
C MET A 1 -16.92 -37.62 -0.86
N PRO A 2 -17.21 -36.32 -0.75
CA PRO A 2 -18.01 -35.66 -1.78
C PRO A 2 -17.13 -35.45 -3.01
N SER A 3 -17.60 -36.01 -4.12
CA SER A 3 -17.04 -35.84 -5.45
C SER A 3 -16.91 -34.35 -5.78
N SER A 4 -15.69 -33.87 -5.89
CA SER A 4 -15.36 -32.56 -6.42
C SER A 4 -15.92 -32.45 -7.85
N LYS A 5 -17.07 -31.80 -8.00
CA LYS A 5 -17.57 -31.35 -9.30
C LYS A 5 -16.52 -30.35 -9.82
N LYS A 6 -15.62 -30.83 -10.69
CA LYS A 6 -14.77 -29.93 -11.48
C LYS A 6 -15.70 -29.04 -12.30
N ALA A 7 -15.85 -27.81 -11.84
CA ALA A 7 -16.54 -26.79 -12.60
C ALA A 7 -15.69 -26.51 -13.82
N ASN A 8 -16.03 -27.10 -14.96
CA ASN A 8 -15.49 -26.72 -16.25
C ASN A 8 -16.00 -25.29 -16.53
N LEU A 9 -15.20 -24.31 -16.15
CA LEU A 9 -15.38 -22.94 -16.60
C LEU A 9 -15.11 -22.90 -18.10
N ASN A 10 -16.17 -23.09 -18.86
CA ASN A 10 -16.16 -22.90 -20.31
C ASN A 10 -16.19 -21.38 -20.58
N TYR A 11 -15.07 -20.68 -20.26
CA TYR A 11 -14.93 -19.30 -20.70
C TYR A 11 -14.38 -19.30 -22.12
N ASN A 12 -15.27 -19.03 -23.04
CA ASN A 12 -14.92 -18.74 -24.42
C ASN A 12 -14.35 -17.29 -24.44
N LEU A 13 -13.11 -17.14 -23.91
CA LEU A 13 -12.41 -15.87 -24.00
C LEU A 13 -12.05 -15.67 -25.47
N ASP A 14 -12.59 -14.61 -26.04
CA ASP A 14 -12.16 -14.10 -27.33
C ASP A 14 -10.64 -13.81 -27.28
N SER A 15 -10.00 -13.85 -28.44
CA SER A 15 -8.55 -13.60 -28.58
C SER A 15 -8.09 -12.31 -27.89
N TYR A 16 -8.95 -11.28 -27.86
CA TYR A 16 -8.71 -10.04 -27.13
C TYR A 16 -8.69 -10.25 -25.61
N GLY A 17 -9.59 -11.06 -25.08
CA GLY A 17 -9.65 -11.39 -23.65
C GLY A 17 -8.40 -12.13 -23.18
N LEU A 18 -7.89 -13.06 -23.98
CA LEU A 18 -6.65 -13.81 -23.68
C LEU A 18 -5.43 -12.89 -23.65
N LEU A 19 -5.30 -11.97 -24.60
CA LEU A 19 -4.21 -10.98 -24.64
C LEU A 19 -4.28 -10.02 -23.44
N THR A 20 -5.46 -9.63 -23.03
CA THR A 20 -5.66 -8.74 -21.88
C THR A 20 -5.28 -9.45 -20.58
N MET A 21 -5.66 -10.71 -20.43
CA MET A 21 -5.31 -11.53 -19.25
C MET A 21 -3.79 -11.81 -19.18
N ASP A 22 -3.14 -12.08 -20.30
CA ASP A 22 -1.68 -12.26 -20.35
C ASP A 22 -0.94 -10.97 -19.93
N LYS A 23 -1.38 -9.82 -20.44
CA LYS A 23 -0.84 -8.53 -20.00
C LYS A 23 -1.10 -8.28 -18.52
N LEU A 24 -2.29 -8.60 -18.04
CA LEU A 24 -2.64 -8.44 -16.63
C LEU A 24 -1.73 -9.29 -15.72
N SER A 25 -1.50 -10.57 -16.06
CA SER A 25 -0.64 -11.45 -15.27
C SER A 25 0.79 -10.92 -15.17
N LYS A 26 1.34 -10.39 -16.26
CA LYS A 26 2.67 -9.77 -16.29
C LYS A 26 2.75 -8.52 -15.40
N TRP A 27 1.76 -7.64 -15.48
CA TRP A 27 1.71 -6.44 -14.64
C TRP A 27 1.53 -6.80 -13.16
N VAL A 28 0.66 -7.76 -12.83
CA VAL A 28 0.46 -8.26 -11.46
C VAL A 28 1.77 -8.80 -10.90
N LYS A 29 2.52 -9.55 -11.70
CA LYS A 29 3.84 -10.09 -11.31
C LYS A 29 4.87 -8.98 -11.04
N ILE A 30 4.96 -7.98 -11.92
CA ILE A 30 5.87 -6.84 -11.76
C ILE A 30 5.54 -6.08 -10.47
N VAL A 31 4.27 -5.75 -10.25
CA VAL A 31 3.82 -5.05 -9.04
C VAL A 31 4.09 -5.88 -7.79
N GLY A 32 3.88 -7.20 -7.85
CA GLY A 32 4.19 -8.12 -6.76
C GLY A 32 5.67 -8.08 -6.37
N ILE A 33 6.58 -8.15 -7.34
CA ILE A 33 8.03 -8.08 -7.12
C ILE A 33 8.42 -6.72 -6.57
N LEU A 34 7.90 -5.62 -7.12
CA LEU A 34 8.17 -4.27 -6.62
C LEU A 34 7.71 -4.10 -5.16
N ASN A 35 6.57 -4.66 -4.77
CA ASN A 35 6.11 -4.64 -3.38
C ASN A 35 7.07 -5.41 -2.46
N ILE A 36 7.60 -6.56 -2.87
CA ILE A 36 8.58 -7.32 -2.09
C ILE A 36 9.86 -6.49 -1.89
N ILE A 37 10.38 -5.88 -2.95
CA ILE A 37 11.58 -5.04 -2.89
C ILE A 37 11.35 -3.84 -1.98
N SER A 38 10.23 -3.13 -2.15
CA SER A 38 9.87 -1.98 -1.32
C SER A 38 9.72 -2.36 0.15
N GLY A 39 9.07 -3.49 0.44
CA GLY A 39 8.94 -4.02 1.80
C GLY A 39 10.30 -4.34 2.43
N GLY A 40 11.23 -4.91 1.64
CA GLY A 40 12.60 -5.14 2.08
C GLY A 40 13.34 -3.85 2.41
N LEU A 41 13.19 -2.81 1.58
CA LEU A 41 13.76 -1.48 1.85
C LEU A 41 13.17 -0.86 3.12
N TYR A 42 11.86 -0.97 3.35
CA TYR A 42 11.24 -0.51 4.60
C TYR A 42 11.80 -1.24 5.84
N CYS A 43 12.10 -2.54 5.74
CA CYS A 43 12.73 -3.26 6.83
C CYS A 43 14.17 -2.81 7.09
N LEU A 44 14.91 -2.37 6.08
CA LEU A 44 16.26 -1.81 6.23
C LEU A 44 16.28 -0.42 6.89
N THR A 45 15.21 0.35 6.79
CA THR A 45 15.09 1.68 7.41
C THR A 45 14.88 1.63 8.92
N ILE A 46 14.91 0.43 9.53
CA ILE A 46 14.76 0.21 10.98
C ILE A 46 15.75 1.03 11.83
N PHE A 47 16.93 1.33 11.27
CA PHE A 47 17.97 2.11 11.95
C PHE A 47 17.62 3.58 12.14
N ILE A 48 16.64 4.13 11.39
CA ILE A 48 16.34 5.57 11.33
C ILE A 48 14.94 5.88 11.87
N PHE A 49 13.98 4.96 11.72
CA PHE A 49 12.58 5.17 12.08
C PHE A 49 11.97 3.97 12.81
N ALA A 50 11.32 4.25 13.93
CA ALA A 50 10.64 3.40 14.89
C ALA A 50 9.94 2.11 14.34
N VAL A 51 9.71 1.17 15.26
CA VAL A 51 8.98 -0.12 15.14
C VAL A 51 7.80 -0.16 14.13
N PRO A 52 6.99 0.90 13.93
CA PRO A 52 5.88 0.87 12.97
C PRO A 52 6.29 0.64 11.51
N THR A 53 7.46 1.13 11.08
CA THR A 53 7.95 0.95 9.70
C THR A 53 8.29 -0.49 9.35
N VAL A 54 8.78 -1.25 10.32
CA VAL A 54 9.09 -2.68 10.15
C VAL A 54 7.82 -3.49 9.94
N VAL A 55 6.78 -3.23 10.74
CA VAL A 55 5.48 -3.88 10.59
C VAL A 55 4.90 -3.61 9.21
N MET A 56 4.97 -2.36 8.75
CA MET A 56 4.54 -2.00 7.38
C MET A 56 5.38 -2.70 6.31
N GLY A 57 6.69 -2.83 6.51
CA GLY A 57 7.58 -3.56 5.61
C GLY A 57 7.19 -5.04 5.48
N ILE A 58 6.93 -5.71 6.60
CA ILE A 58 6.51 -7.12 6.63
C ILE A 58 5.16 -7.28 5.90
N ILE A 59 4.18 -6.42 6.19
CA ILE A 59 2.87 -6.46 5.52
C ILE A 59 3.04 -6.27 4.01
N THR A 60 3.88 -5.34 3.57
CA THR A 60 4.14 -5.07 2.15
C THR A 60 4.78 -6.28 1.46
N ILE A 61 5.71 -6.99 2.12
CA ILE A 61 6.29 -8.24 1.61
C ILE A 61 5.21 -9.31 1.45
N VAL A 62 4.36 -9.51 2.47
CA VAL A 62 3.27 -10.49 2.41
C VAL A 62 2.30 -10.16 1.28
N MET A 63 1.97 -8.89 1.08
CA MET A 63 1.13 -8.45 -0.04
C MET A 63 1.80 -8.72 -1.39
N GLY A 64 3.10 -8.46 -1.51
CA GLY A 64 3.86 -8.72 -2.72
C GLY A 64 3.92 -10.21 -3.07
N THR A 65 4.09 -11.08 -2.07
CA THR A 65 4.08 -12.55 -2.28
C THR A 65 2.71 -13.03 -2.75
N LYS A 66 1.61 -12.55 -2.15
CA LYS A 66 0.24 -12.86 -2.59
C LYS A 66 0.01 -12.48 -4.06
N LEU A 67 0.48 -11.32 -4.45
CA LEU A 67 0.33 -10.82 -5.81
C LEU A 67 1.17 -11.63 -6.82
N THR A 68 2.40 -12.01 -6.44
CA THR A 68 3.28 -12.86 -7.28
C THR A 68 2.70 -14.26 -7.46
N VAL A 69 2.15 -14.85 -6.39
CA VAL A 69 1.46 -16.16 -6.45
C VAL A 69 0.23 -16.06 -7.36
N ALA A 70 -0.58 -15.01 -7.21
CA ALA A 70 -1.74 -14.78 -8.08
C ALA A 70 -1.34 -14.71 -9.56
N ALA A 71 -0.26 -13.97 -9.87
CA ALA A 71 0.24 -13.84 -11.24
C ALA A 71 0.70 -15.18 -11.84
N ASN A 72 1.44 -15.98 -11.06
CA ASN A 72 1.92 -17.28 -11.53
C ASN A 72 0.76 -18.26 -11.79
N HIS A 73 -0.24 -18.30 -10.88
CA HIS A 73 -1.43 -19.14 -11.07
C HIS A 73 -2.29 -18.65 -12.26
N LEU A 74 -2.37 -17.35 -12.46
CA LEU A 74 -3.10 -16.78 -13.59
C LEU A 74 -2.41 -17.14 -14.92
N GLU A 75 -1.08 -17.03 -14.99
CA GLU A 75 -0.29 -17.42 -16.14
C GLU A 75 -0.46 -18.92 -16.47
N PHE A 76 -0.37 -19.77 -15.44
CA PHE A 76 -0.57 -21.21 -15.59
C PHE A 76 -2.00 -21.56 -16.06
N ALA A 77 -3.01 -20.90 -15.48
CA ALA A 77 -4.41 -21.09 -15.85
C ALA A 77 -4.68 -20.73 -17.31
N LEU A 78 -4.04 -19.68 -17.82
CA LEU A 78 -4.16 -19.26 -19.22
C LEU A 78 -3.50 -20.25 -20.18
N GLN A 79 -2.32 -20.77 -19.82
CA GLN A 79 -1.58 -21.72 -20.66
C GLN A 79 -2.25 -23.10 -20.71
N ASN A 80 -2.75 -23.58 -19.56
CA ASN A 80 -3.27 -24.94 -19.44
C ASN A 80 -4.81 -25.01 -19.43
N LYS A 81 -5.51 -23.88 -19.54
CA LYS A 81 -6.98 -23.76 -19.41
C LYS A 81 -7.49 -24.38 -18.10
N ASP A 82 -6.70 -24.24 -17.02
CA ASP A 82 -6.98 -24.83 -15.73
C ASP A 82 -7.83 -23.90 -14.88
N ALA A 83 -9.08 -24.30 -14.65
CA ALA A 83 -10.05 -23.54 -13.87
C ALA A 83 -9.69 -23.48 -12.38
N GLU A 84 -8.99 -24.47 -11.84
CA GLU A 84 -8.58 -24.50 -10.44
C GLU A 84 -7.52 -23.42 -10.18
N SER A 85 -6.47 -23.37 -11.01
CA SER A 85 -5.45 -22.33 -10.93
C SER A 85 -6.02 -20.93 -11.13
N PHE A 86 -7.01 -20.77 -12.00
CA PHE A 86 -7.70 -19.48 -12.16
C PHE A 86 -8.41 -19.05 -10.87
N THR A 87 -9.11 -19.98 -10.23
CA THR A 87 -9.82 -19.71 -8.97
C THR A 87 -8.84 -19.33 -7.87
N ILE A 88 -7.70 -20.02 -7.76
CA ILE A 88 -6.63 -19.69 -6.80
C ILE A 88 -6.08 -18.29 -7.07
N ALA A 89 -5.82 -17.94 -8.32
CA ALA A 89 -5.33 -16.61 -8.69
C ALA A 89 -6.30 -15.51 -8.24
N ILE A 90 -7.59 -15.68 -8.50
CA ILE A 90 -8.62 -14.71 -8.10
C ILE A 90 -8.73 -14.60 -6.57
N ASP A 91 -8.63 -15.71 -5.85
CA ASP A 91 -8.68 -15.69 -4.37
C ASP A 91 -7.46 -14.94 -3.78
N GLN A 92 -6.26 -15.17 -4.32
CA GLN A 92 -5.06 -14.43 -3.92
C GLN A 92 -5.19 -12.93 -4.21
N LEU A 93 -5.75 -12.56 -5.37
CA LEU A 93 -6.02 -11.17 -5.72
C LEU A 93 -7.03 -10.53 -4.76
N ARG A 94 -8.10 -11.26 -4.44
CA ARG A 94 -9.10 -10.81 -3.46
C ARG A 94 -8.47 -10.54 -2.10
N GLN A 95 -7.62 -11.45 -1.61
CA GLN A 95 -6.91 -11.27 -0.34
C GLN A 95 -5.98 -10.05 -0.37
N TYR A 96 -5.26 -9.85 -1.48
CA TYR A 96 -4.43 -8.67 -1.66
C TYR A 96 -5.24 -7.38 -1.56
N PHE A 97 -6.34 -7.26 -2.31
CA PHE A 97 -7.17 -6.06 -2.29
C PHE A 97 -7.84 -5.82 -0.94
N LEU A 98 -8.21 -6.88 -0.22
CA LEU A 98 -8.78 -6.76 1.11
C LEU A 98 -7.76 -6.19 2.10
N ILE A 99 -6.55 -6.74 2.13
CA ILE A 99 -5.47 -6.24 3.01
C ILE A 99 -5.12 -4.79 2.64
N ASN A 100 -4.95 -4.50 1.35
CA ASN A 100 -4.63 -3.16 0.86
C ASN A 100 -5.74 -2.14 1.19
N GLY A 101 -7.01 -2.54 1.07
CA GLY A 101 -8.14 -1.71 1.43
C GLY A 101 -8.17 -1.36 2.92
N ILE A 102 -7.93 -2.34 3.80
CA ILE A 102 -7.84 -2.11 5.24
C ILE A 102 -6.68 -1.17 5.56
N LEU A 103 -5.50 -1.39 4.97
CA LEU A 103 -4.34 -0.52 5.16
C LEU A 103 -4.61 0.91 4.72
N LEU A 104 -5.30 1.09 3.59
CA LEU A 104 -5.66 2.41 3.08
C LEU A 104 -6.57 3.15 4.07
N ILE A 105 -7.58 2.49 4.62
CA ILE A 105 -8.47 3.09 5.62
C ILE A 105 -7.68 3.51 6.87
N ILE A 106 -6.81 2.63 7.38
CA ILE A 106 -5.96 2.93 8.53
C ILE A 106 -5.04 4.13 8.23
N THR A 107 -4.44 4.16 7.06
CA THR A 107 -3.53 5.24 6.64
C THR A 107 -4.26 6.57 6.56
N VAL A 108 -5.44 6.62 5.98
CA VAL A 108 -6.27 7.84 5.90
C VAL A 108 -6.66 8.32 7.29
N ALA A 109 -7.03 7.41 8.19
CA ALA A 109 -7.36 7.76 9.58
C ALA A 109 -6.14 8.33 10.34
N LEU A 110 -4.96 7.74 10.15
CA LEU A 110 -3.72 8.23 10.77
C LEU A 110 -3.29 9.59 10.21
N ILE A 111 -3.44 9.83 8.91
CA ILE A 111 -3.17 11.14 8.29
C ILE A 111 -4.12 12.19 8.87
N GLY A 112 -5.41 11.89 8.98
CA GLY A 112 -6.39 12.79 9.58
C GLY A 112 -6.03 13.15 11.04
N LEU A 113 -5.68 12.14 11.83
CA LEU A 113 -5.22 12.35 13.21
C LEU A 113 -3.94 13.21 13.25
N GLY A 114 -2.97 12.92 12.37
CA GLY A 114 -1.72 13.68 12.26
C GLY A 114 -1.95 15.15 11.95
N ILE A 115 -2.88 15.47 11.05
CA ILE A 115 -3.24 16.87 10.72
C ILE A 115 -3.83 17.58 11.94
N ILE A 116 -4.74 16.91 12.67
CA ILE A 116 -5.34 17.49 13.90
C ILE A 116 -4.26 17.78 14.93
N LEU A 117 -3.34 16.84 15.18
CA LEU A 117 -2.22 17.03 16.11
C LEU A 117 -1.30 18.16 15.67
N LEU A 118 -1.02 18.29 14.38
CA LEU A 118 -0.16 19.32 13.83
C LEU A 118 -0.76 20.72 14.00
N ILE A 119 -2.07 20.86 13.77
CA ILE A 119 -2.78 22.14 14.00
C ILE A 119 -2.79 22.49 15.49
N SER A 120 -3.06 21.51 16.37
CA SER A 120 -3.04 21.71 17.82
C SER A 120 -1.66 22.12 18.33
N PHE A 121 -0.61 21.49 17.82
CA PHE A 121 0.77 21.79 18.17
C PHE A 121 1.20 23.18 17.69
N ALA A 122 0.79 23.56 16.45
CA ALA A 122 1.05 24.90 15.91
C ALA A 122 0.37 25.99 16.77
N GLY A 123 -0.87 25.77 17.20
CA GLY A 123 -1.57 26.68 18.12
C GLY A 123 -0.83 26.84 19.45
N PHE A 124 -0.42 25.72 20.05
CA PHE A 124 0.38 25.74 21.28
C PHE A 124 1.70 26.50 21.13
N PHE A 125 2.40 26.32 20.00
CA PHE A 125 3.66 27.05 19.73
C PHE A 125 3.45 28.54 19.54
N MET A 126 2.35 28.98 18.91
CA MET A 126 2.00 30.38 18.75
C MET A 126 1.69 31.03 20.11
N ASP A 127 0.96 30.34 20.97
CA ASP A 127 0.69 30.81 22.33
C ASP A 127 1.98 30.95 23.17
N LEU A 128 2.90 30.00 23.01
CA LEU A 128 4.19 30.03 23.72
C LEU A 128 5.07 31.21 23.25
N ILE A 129 5.08 31.52 21.96
CA ILE A 129 5.79 32.65 21.36
C ILE A 129 5.18 33.96 21.84
N ASN A 130 3.86 34.08 21.85
CA ASN A 130 3.15 35.24 22.32
C ASN A 130 3.38 35.50 23.83
N GLN A 131 3.46 34.42 24.62
CA GLN A 131 3.67 34.49 26.07
C GLN A 131 5.14 34.79 26.43
N SER A 132 6.10 34.43 25.57
CA SER A 132 7.53 34.69 25.78
C SER A 132 7.96 36.14 25.49
N GLY A 133 7.04 37.01 25.07
CA GLY A 133 7.31 38.44 24.87
C GLY A 133 8.25 38.75 23.70
N PHE A 134 8.41 37.84 22.77
CA PHE A 134 9.12 38.09 21.51
C PHE A 134 8.27 38.99 20.62
N ASP A 135 8.20 40.26 21.00
CA ASP A 135 7.49 41.28 20.22
C ASP A 135 8.42 41.78 19.12
N TYR A 136 8.24 41.24 17.89
CA TYR A 136 9.01 41.66 16.68
C TYR A 136 8.78 43.13 16.33
N SER A 137 7.79 43.80 16.93
CA SER A 137 7.49 45.21 16.69
C SER A 137 8.54 46.15 17.30
N THR A 138 9.23 45.73 18.37
CA THR A 138 10.25 46.56 19.05
C THR A 138 11.60 46.61 18.35
N ILE A 139 11.90 45.66 17.43
CA ILE A 139 13.18 45.63 16.72
C ILE A 139 13.15 46.60 15.54
N SER A 140 12.00 46.80 14.90
CA SER A 140 11.85 47.65 13.73
C SER A 140 11.92 49.16 14.07
N SER A 141 11.49 49.55 15.25
CA SER A 141 11.45 50.97 15.65
C SER A 141 12.81 51.54 16.10
N LYS A 142 13.74 50.68 16.56
CA LYS A 142 15.08 51.11 16.98
C LYS A 142 16.09 51.30 15.85
N THR A 143 15.81 50.76 14.66
CA THR A 143 16.75 50.86 13.52
C THR A 143 16.53 52.12 12.68
N PHE A 144 15.41 52.82 12.83
CA PHE A 144 15.09 54.05 12.08
C PHE A 144 15.41 55.37 12.81
N LEU A 145 16.02 55.33 14.00
CA LEU A 145 16.37 56.52 14.80
C LEU A 145 17.89 56.63 15.06
N LYS A 146 18.72 56.33 14.02
CA LYS A 146 20.14 56.67 14.10
C LYS A 146 20.61 57.31 12.78
#